data_ec5ccfe28669d64d1e68870a70841fa3
#
_entry.id   ec5ccfe28669d64d1e68870a70841fa3
#
_cell.length_a   1.000
_cell.length_b   1.000
_cell.length_c   1.000
_cell.angle_alpha   90.00
_cell.angle_beta   90.00
_cell.angle_gamma   90.00
#
_symmetry.space_group_name_H-M   'P 1'
#
loop_
_entity.id
_entity.type
_entity.pdbx_description
1 polymer ?
#
loop_
_entity_poly.entity_id
_entity_poly.type
_entity_poly.pdbx_seq_one_letter_code
_entity_poly.pdbx_strand_id
1 'polypeptide(L)'
;MLGLLLFGGVWTAMLVHDAERRYPATGSFVRAGEARLHVLDRGSGPAIVLVHGAFGGAADWDPTVIDALAARHRVLAFDRPGHGHSDALERCDGDPREQARVLIEAWRALGVQRPTVAGFSYGATVALAIALEARDDVGALVTINGAIHSWGGTPEPAYDLAAVPALGWVFTHTWATPLASLVAPTSVRRAFAPLDVPSTFDRSPVALAIRPRNFAANAADIDALDPFLREQERRYRELALPLVVVVAEGDLVTTPSIHSHALASEVPGAELVSVPGAGHQLPYTHASVVVDAIERAVERGRR
;
A
#
# COMPACT_ATOMS: atom_id res chain seq x y z
N MET A 1 -33.97 12.88 -9.41
CA MET A 1 -32.65 12.41 -9.83
C MET A 1 -31.59 13.52 -9.78
N LEU A 2 -31.75 14.64 -10.49
CA LEU A 2 -30.75 15.74 -10.47
C LEU A 2 -30.47 16.29 -9.06
N GLY A 3 -31.47 16.47 -8.21
CA GLY A 3 -31.31 16.94 -6.83
C GLY A 3 -30.47 16.00 -5.96
N LEU A 4 -30.56 14.67 -6.14
CA LEU A 4 -29.73 13.69 -5.43
C LEU A 4 -28.28 13.76 -5.89
N LEU A 5 -28.03 13.91 -7.18
CA LEU A 5 -26.67 14.06 -7.69
C LEU A 5 -26.01 15.35 -7.20
N LEU A 6 -26.74 16.46 -7.20
CA LEU A 6 -26.26 17.74 -6.65
C LEU A 6 -25.95 17.62 -5.15
N PHE A 7 -26.85 17.03 -4.38
CA PHE A 7 -26.64 16.80 -2.94
C PHE A 7 -25.40 15.94 -2.68
N GLY A 8 -25.27 14.80 -3.36
CA GLY A 8 -24.10 13.92 -3.25
C GLY A 8 -22.80 14.62 -3.64
N GLY A 9 -22.84 15.40 -4.74
CA GLY A 9 -21.66 16.17 -5.18
C GLY A 9 -21.24 17.24 -4.18
N VAL A 10 -22.18 17.98 -3.59
CA VAL A 10 -21.88 18.96 -2.52
C VAL A 10 -21.29 18.26 -1.30
N TRP A 11 -21.90 17.16 -0.88
CA TRP A 11 -21.41 16.41 0.29
C TRP A 11 -20.00 15.86 0.02
N THR A 12 -19.75 15.27 -1.16
CA THR A 12 -18.40 14.85 -1.58
C THR A 12 -17.41 16.01 -1.52
N ALA A 13 -17.74 17.16 -2.09
CA ALA A 13 -16.86 18.32 -2.08
C ALA A 13 -16.53 18.82 -0.66
N MET A 14 -17.50 18.79 0.25
CA MET A 14 -17.26 19.13 1.66
C MET A 14 -16.32 18.15 2.35
N LEU A 15 -16.50 16.84 2.16
CA LEU A 15 -15.64 15.81 2.72
C LEU A 15 -14.21 15.90 2.16
N VAL A 16 -14.06 16.11 0.86
CA VAL A 16 -12.76 16.31 0.19
C VAL A 16 -12.05 17.54 0.74
N HIS A 17 -12.74 18.66 0.82
CA HIS A 17 -12.18 19.89 1.36
C HIS A 17 -11.70 19.73 2.82
N ASP A 18 -12.52 19.08 3.67
CA ASP A 18 -12.14 18.82 5.06
C ASP A 18 -10.92 17.89 5.15
N ALA A 19 -10.88 16.82 4.34
CA ALA A 19 -9.76 15.90 4.29
C ALA A 19 -8.45 16.58 3.87
N GLU A 20 -8.48 17.39 2.81
CA GLU A 20 -7.29 18.11 2.31
C GLU A 20 -6.79 19.17 3.29
N ARG A 21 -7.69 19.79 4.04
CA ARG A 21 -7.31 20.72 5.12
C ARG A 21 -6.68 20.03 6.31
N ARG A 22 -7.20 18.86 6.70
CA ARG A 22 -6.68 18.10 7.86
C ARG A 22 -5.37 17.40 7.57
N TYR A 23 -5.20 16.93 6.35
CA TYR A 23 -4.07 16.11 5.94
C TYR A 23 -3.35 16.72 4.72
N PRO A 24 -2.72 17.90 4.89
CA PRO A 24 -1.91 18.49 3.84
C PRO A 24 -0.67 17.62 3.55
N ALA A 25 -0.13 17.72 2.34
CA ALA A 25 1.13 17.07 2.00
C ALA A 25 2.27 17.59 2.89
N THR A 26 2.92 16.71 3.63
CA THR A 26 4.00 17.06 4.56
C THR A 26 5.38 16.64 4.08
N GLY A 27 5.45 15.85 3.02
CA GLY A 27 6.69 15.37 2.39
C GLY A 27 7.17 16.25 1.25
N SER A 28 7.91 15.63 0.36
CA SER A 28 8.36 16.23 -0.89
C SER A 28 7.71 15.54 -2.09
N PHE A 29 7.95 16.10 -3.28
CA PHE A 29 7.48 15.52 -4.53
C PHE A 29 8.66 15.20 -5.42
N VAL A 30 8.63 14.02 -6.03
CA VAL A 30 9.61 13.59 -7.03
C VAL A 30 8.89 13.27 -8.35
N ARG A 31 9.51 13.65 -9.47
CA ARG A 31 9.00 13.30 -10.79
C ARG A 31 9.53 11.93 -11.21
N ALA A 32 8.63 11.07 -11.64
CA ALA A 32 8.92 9.75 -12.22
C ALA A 32 8.14 9.63 -13.53
N GLY A 33 8.84 9.73 -14.66
CA GLY A 33 8.19 9.87 -15.96
C GLY A 33 7.29 11.11 -16.01
N GLU A 34 6.01 10.89 -16.34
CA GLU A 34 4.99 11.96 -16.39
C GLU A 34 4.33 12.22 -15.03
N ALA A 35 4.39 11.26 -14.09
CA ALA A 35 3.77 11.37 -12.79
C ALA A 35 4.68 12.11 -11.78
N ARG A 36 4.03 12.79 -10.85
CA ARG A 36 4.64 13.40 -9.68
C ARG A 36 4.20 12.62 -8.44
N LEU A 37 5.16 11.96 -7.79
CA LEU A 37 4.89 11.17 -6.59
C LEU A 37 5.24 11.96 -5.33
N HIS A 38 4.35 11.89 -4.34
CA HIS A 38 4.61 12.36 -2.99
C HIS A 38 5.42 11.31 -2.21
N VAL A 39 6.39 11.77 -1.44
CA VAL A 39 7.26 10.92 -0.62
C VAL A 39 7.59 11.58 0.71
N LEU A 40 7.52 10.81 1.77
CA LEU A 40 8.13 11.15 3.06
C LEU A 40 9.56 10.62 3.03
N ASP A 41 10.54 11.54 2.95
CA ASP A 41 11.98 11.23 2.93
C ASP A 41 12.59 11.63 4.27
N ARG A 42 13.06 10.66 5.05
CA ARG A 42 13.53 10.85 6.43
C ARG A 42 14.83 10.10 6.68
N GLY A 43 15.70 10.69 7.51
CA GLY A 43 16.94 10.06 7.92
C GLY A 43 18.04 10.06 6.85
N SER A 44 19.05 9.24 7.05
CA SER A 44 20.19 9.08 6.15
C SER A 44 20.83 7.70 6.31
N GLY A 45 21.62 7.27 5.33
CA GLY A 45 22.26 5.95 5.34
C GLY A 45 21.70 5.00 4.28
N PRO A 46 21.76 3.68 4.50
CA PRO A 46 21.18 2.71 3.57
C PRO A 46 19.69 2.95 3.37
N ALA A 47 19.23 2.88 2.14
CA ALA A 47 17.87 3.26 1.81
C ALA A 47 16.85 2.14 2.06
N ILE A 48 15.70 2.52 2.58
CA ILE A 48 14.51 1.70 2.74
C ILE A 48 13.37 2.38 2.00
N VAL A 49 12.66 1.63 1.15
CA VAL A 49 11.46 2.07 0.45
C VAL A 49 10.26 1.37 1.08
N LEU A 50 9.28 2.15 1.54
CA LEU A 50 8.05 1.68 2.15
C LEU A 50 6.89 1.88 1.16
N VAL A 51 6.14 0.79 0.89
CA VAL A 51 5.03 0.75 -0.06
C VAL A 51 3.74 0.37 0.69
N HIS A 52 2.80 1.32 0.78
CA HIS A 52 1.55 1.17 1.54
C HIS A 52 0.52 0.26 0.86
N GLY A 53 -0.49 -0.18 1.62
CA GLY A 53 -1.59 -1.03 1.17
C GLY A 53 -2.67 -0.31 0.36
N ALA A 54 -3.76 -1.02 0.08
CA ALA A 54 -4.97 -0.45 -0.50
C ALA A 54 -5.60 0.56 0.49
N PHE A 55 -6.30 1.56 -0.03
CA PHE A 55 -6.90 2.66 0.75
C PHE A 55 -5.94 3.36 1.71
N GLY A 56 -4.65 3.28 1.43
CA GLY A 56 -3.58 3.82 2.25
C GLY A 56 -2.85 5.00 1.63
N GLY A 57 -1.76 5.40 2.29
CA GLY A 57 -0.81 6.40 1.86
C GLY A 57 0.51 6.29 2.60
N ALA A 58 1.48 7.13 2.28
CA ALA A 58 2.78 7.16 2.95
C ALA A 58 2.65 7.33 4.48
N ALA A 59 1.61 8.04 4.92
CA ALA A 59 1.32 8.28 6.34
C ALA A 59 0.71 7.07 7.07
N ASP A 60 0.35 5.98 6.38
CA ASP A 60 -0.13 4.75 7.01
C ASP A 60 1.00 3.94 7.66
N TRP A 61 2.22 4.26 7.36
CA TRP A 61 3.35 3.78 8.13
C TRP A 61 3.41 4.58 9.43
N ASP A 62 3.02 3.94 10.54
CA ASP A 62 3.01 4.62 11.84
C ASP A 62 4.29 5.43 12.05
N PRO A 63 4.21 6.66 12.57
CA PRO A 63 5.40 7.46 12.85
C PRO A 63 6.47 6.70 13.63
N THR A 64 6.07 5.76 14.50
CA THR A 64 7.00 4.92 15.25
C THR A 64 7.87 4.05 14.35
N VAL A 65 7.31 3.49 13.25
CA VAL A 65 8.08 2.70 12.27
C VAL A 65 9.05 3.61 11.51
N ILE A 66 8.56 4.73 10.98
CA ILE A 66 9.37 5.66 10.19
C ILE A 66 10.50 6.24 11.06
N ASP A 67 10.20 6.73 12.26
CA ASP A 67 11.18 7.39 13.13
C ASP A 67 12.24 6.40 13.63
N ALA A 68 11.85 5.18 13.99
CA ALA A 68 12.77 4.14 14.40
C ALA A 68 13.75 3.75 13.27
N LEU A 69 13.26 3.57 12.06
CA LEU A 69 14.10 3.26 10.89
C LEU A 69 14.97 4.46 10.48
N ALA A 70 14.42 5.69 10.51
CA ALA A 70 15.12 6.91 10.11
C ALA A 70 16.30 7.27 11.03
N ALA A 71 16.36 6.70 12.23
CA ALA A 71 17.49 6.85 13.11
C ALA A 71 18.81 6.31 12.53
N ARG A 72 18.75 5.33 11.62
CA ARG A 72 19.91 4.63 11.05
C ARG A 72 19.87 4.48 9.53
N HIS A 73 18.74 4.78 8.90
CA HIS A 73 18.47 4.57 7.47
C HIS A 73 17.85 5.80 6.82
N ARG A 74 17.99 5.91 5.50
CA ARG A 74 17.18 6.82 4.71
C ARG A 74 15.87 6.11 4.35
N VAL A 75 14.75 6.56 4.91
CA VAL A 75 13.42 5.99 4.74
C VAL A 75 12.64 6.81 3.72
N LEU A 76 12.19 6.16 2.66
CA LEU A 76 11.34 6.72 1.62
C LEU A 76 9.98 6.05 1.68
N ALA A 77 8.98 6.68 2.28
CA ALA A 77 7.61 6.20 2.23
C ALA A 77 6.86 6.94 1.12
N PHE A 78 6.49 6.23 0.07
CA PHE A 78 5.79 6.80 -1.08
C PHE A 78 4.28 6.71 -0.92
N ASP A 79 3.57 7.75 -1.34
CA ASP A 79 2.22 7.56 -1.83
C ASP A 79 2.30 6.87 -3.19
N ARG A 80 1.67 5.70 -3.34
CA ARG A 80 1.62 4.98 -4.63
C ARG A 80 0.91 5.86 -5.69
N PRO A 81 1.17 5.66 -6.98
CA PRO A 81 0.46 6.37 -8.05
C PRO A 81 -1.07 6.35 -7.84
N GLY A 82 -1.71 7.51 -7.94
CA GLY A 82 -3.15 7.67 -7.71
C GLY A 82 -3.61 7.70 -6.25
N HIS A 83 -2.70 7.51 -5.29
CA HIS A 83 -3.00 7.48 -3.87
C HIS A 83 -2.44 8.71 -3.14
N GLY A 84 -2.96 8.98 -1.94
CA GLY A 84 -2.51 10.09 -1.11
C GLY A 84 -2.42 11.40 -1.90
N HIS A 85 -1.24 11.97 -2.00
CA HIS A 85 -0.96 13.21 -2.74
C HIS A 85 -0.25 12.98 -4.08
N SER A 86 0.01 11.72 -4.47
CA SER A 86 0.60 11.38 -5.77
C SER A 86 -0.37 11.55 -6.92
N ASP A 87 0.18 11.89 -8.09
CA ASP A 87 -0.59 11.92 -9.33
C ASP A 87 -0.98 10.49 -9.74
N ALA A 88 -2.13 10.35 -10.41
CA ALA A 88 -2.49 9.10 -11.05
C ALA A 88 -1.71 8.91 -12.36
N LEU A 89 -1.50 7.66 -12.75
CA LEU A 89 -0.93 7.34 -14.05
C LEU A 89 -2.03 7.41 -15.11
N GLU A 90 -1.75 8.03 -16.26
CA GLU A 90 -2.75 8.21 -17.33
C GLU A 90 -3.27 6.90 -17.93
N ARG A 91 -2.45 5.81 -17.84
CA ARG A 91 -2.72 4.51 -18.44
C ARG A 91 -2.55 3.36 -17.46
N CYS A 92 -2.69 3.61 -16.15
CA CYS A 92 -2.61 2.54 -15.17
C CYS A 92 -4.00 1.99 -14.90
N ASP A 93 -4.28 0.84 -15.48
CA ASP A 93 -5.50 0.07 -15.22
C ASP A 93 -5.37 -0.74 -13.91
N GLY A 94 -4.66 -0.19 -12.91
CA GLY A 94 -4.38 -0.87 -11.64
C GLY A 94 -3.22 -1.88 -11.70
N ASP A 95 -2.48 -2.00 -12.80
CA ASP A 95 -1.38 -2.99 -12.94
C ASP A 95 -0.24 -2.70 -11.95
N PRO A 96 0.06 -3.61 -11.00
CA PRO A 96 1.16 -3.44 -10.05
C PRO A 96 2.55 -3.30 -10.69
N ARG A 97 2.75 -3.80 -11.92
CA ARG A 97 4.02 -3.65 -12.66
C ARG A 97 4.29 -2.20 -13.06
N GLU A 98 3.25 -1.49 -13.50
CA GLU A 98 3.37 -0.06 -13.82
C GLU A 98 3.66 0.77 -12.58
N GLN A 99 3.02 0.45 -11.46
CA GLN A 99 3.32 1.09 -10.18
C GLN A 99 4.77 0.80 -9.74
N ALA A 100 5.22 -0.45 -9.89
CA ALA A 100 6.59 -0.85 -9.61
C ALA A 100 7.61 -0.05 -10.43
N ARG A 101 7.39 0.07 -11.77
CA ARG A 101 8.26 0.83 -12.67
C ARG A 101 8.38 2.29 -12.24
N VAL A 102 7.27 2.94 -11.94
CA VAL A 102 7.24 4.35 -11.56
C VAL A 102 7.91 4.59 -10.19
N LEU A 103 7.72 3.68 -9.23
CA LEU A 103 8.42 3.75 -7.94
C LEU A 103 9.93 3.58 -8.10
N ILE A 104 10.40 2.67 -8.97
CA ILE A 104 11.82 2.50 -9.28
C ILE A 104 12.40 3.79 -9.89
N GLU A 105 11.71 4.39 -10.85
CA GLU A 105 12.12 5.67 -11.44
C GLU A 105 12.19 6.78 -10.38
N ALA A 106 11.20 6.84 -9.47
CA ALA A 106 11.14 7.84 -8.42
C ALA A 106 12.33 7.75 -7.45
N TRP A 107 12.63 6.57 -6.92
CA TRP A 107 13.76 6.47 -5.99
C TRP A 107 15.12 6.65 -6.68
N ARG A 108 15.26 6.23 -7.96
CA ARG A 108 16.46 6.50 -8.75
C ARG A 108 16.68 8.01 -8.97
N ALA A 109 15.59 8.77 -9.23
CA ALA A 109 15.63 10.24 -9.32
C ALA A 109 16.07 10.90 -8.00
N LEU A 110 15.80 10.25 -6.86
CA LEU A 110 16.27 10.66 -5.53
C LEU A 110 17.69 10.16 -5.20
N GLY A 111 18.40 9.57 -6.18
CA GLY A 111 19.76 9.06 -6.02
C GLY A 111 19.87 7.78 -5.20
N VAL A 112 18.77 7.06 -5.04
CA VAL A 112 18.75 5.77 -4.30
C VAL A 112 19.08 4.62 -5.23
N GLN A 113 19.92 3.73 -4.75
CA GLN A 113 20.33 2.50 -5.44
C GLN A 113 20.16 1.30 -4.49
N ARG A 114 19.60 0.22 -5.01
CA ARG A 114 19.41 -1.06 -4.31
C ARG A 114 18.84 -0.92 -2.87
N PRO A 115 17.69 -0.22 -2.69
CA PRO A 115 17.07 -0.12 -1.38
C PRO A 115 16.58 -1.50 -0.89
N THR A 116 16.38 -1.62 0.41
CA THR A 116 15.45 -2.63 0.95
C THR A 116 14.04 -2.13 0.71
N VAL A 117 13.20 -2.96 0.08
CA VAL A 117 11.81 -2.62 -0.20
C VAL A 117 10.89 -3.36 0.77
N ALA A 118 10.05 -2.63 1.50
CA ALA A 118 9.04 -3.21 2.39
C ALA A 118 7.64 -2.85 1.90
N GLY A 119 6.83 -3.87 1.62
CA GLY A 119 5.45 -3.71 1.17
C GLY A 119 4.45 -4.24 2.20
N PHE A 120 3.42 -3.44 2.48
CA PHE A 120 2.32 -3.81 3.36
C PHE A 120 1.05 -4.09 2.55
N SER A 121 0.35 -5.20 2.83
CA SER A 121 -0.92 -5.55 2.19
C SER A 121 -0.79 -5.55 0.65
N TYR A 122 -1.60 -4.77 -0.08
CA TYR A 122 -1.44 -4.56 -1.52
C TYR A 122 -0.02 -4.09 -1.91
N GLY A 123 0.61 -3.27 -1.07
CA GLY A 123 1.99 -2.82 -1.30
C GLY A 123 3.01 -3.96 -1.37
N ALA A 124 2.73 -5.10 -0.75
CA ALA A 124 3.56 -6.30 -0.88
C ALA A 124 3.50 -6.90 -2.30
N THR A 125 2.33 -6.83 -2.96
CA THR A 125 2.18 -7.20 -4.37
C THR A 125 3.09 -6.36 -5.26
N VAL A 126 3.06 -5.03 -5.05
CA VAL A 126 3.92 -4.10 -5.80
C VAL A 126 5.40 -4.32 -5.48
N ALA A 127 5.75 -4.57 -4.21
CA ALA A 127 7.13 -4.86 -3.80
C ALA A 127 7.67 -6.15 -4.44
N LEU A 128 6.83 -7.19 -4.56
CA LEU A 128 7.17 -8.42 -5.28
C LEU A 128 7.30 -8.17 -6.78
N ALA A 129 6.43 -7.37 -7.39
CA ALA A 129 6.57 -6.97 -8.79
C ALA A 129 7.90 -6.25 -9.03
N ILE A 130 8.29 -5.31 -8.15
CA ILE A 130 9.60 -4.65 -8.18
C ILE A 130 10.73 -5.68 -8.17
N ALA A 131 10.70 -6.64 -7.24
CA ALA A 131 11.76 -7.63 -7.08
C ALA A 131 11.85 -8.61 -8.26
N LEU A 132 10.74 -8.90 -8.93
CA LEU A 132 10.70 -9.77 -10.10
C LEU A 132 11.13 -9.07 -11.38
N GLU A 133 10.75 -7.79 -11.55
CA GLU A 133 11.03 -7.04 -12.80
C GLU A 133 12.37 -6.29 -12.76
N ALA A 134 12.87 -5.94 -11.58
CA ALA A 134 14.08 -5.14 -11.42
C ALA A 134 15.00 -5.71 -10.31
N ARG A 135 15.29 -6.98 -10.41
CA ARG A 135 16.04 -7.76 -9.40
C ARG A 135 17.33 -7.10 -8.92
N ASP A 136 18.10 -6.55 -9.84
CA ASP A 136 19.40 -5.93 -9.53
C ASP A 136 19.27 -4.57 -8.84
N ASP A 137 18.08 -3.99 -8.86
CA ASP A 137 17.77 -2.70 -8.25
C ASP A 137 17.30 -2.80 -6.78
N VAL A 138 17.14 -4.02 -6.26
CA VAL A 138 16.65 -4.26 -4.90
C VAL A 138 17.71 -5.00 -4.08
N GLY A 139 17.98 -4.51 -2.87
CA GLY A 139 18.92 -5.15 -1.94
C GLY A 139 18.30 -6.30 -1.16
N ALA A 140 17.09 -6.11 -0.66
CA ALA A 140 16.30 -7.09 0.08
C ALA A 140 14.81 -6.73 0.01
N LEU A 141 13.95 -7.69 0.36
CA LEU A 141 12.50 -7.56 0.31
C LEU A 141 11.86 -7.93 1.66
N VAL A 142 10.85 -7.16 2.06
CA VAL A 142 9.98 -7.49 3.20
C VAL A 142 8.53 -7.43 2.72
N THR A 143 7.77 -8.48 2.98
CA THR A 143 6.31 -8.47 2.82
C THR A 143 5.64 -8.51 4.18
N ILE A 144 4.65 -7.66 4.40
CA ILE A 144 3.93 -7.54 5.67
C ILE A 144 2.44 -7.73 5.38
N ASN A 145 1.86 -8.83 5.86
CA ASN A 145 0.45 -9.18 5.62
C ASN A 145 0.06 -8.97 4.15
N GLY A 146 0.85 -9.51 3.22
CA GLY A 146 0.71 -9.24 1.80
C GLY A 146 -0.52 -9.91 1.17
N ALA A 147 -1.20 -9.21 0.27
CA ALA A 147 -2.17 -9.78 -0.67
C ALA A 147 -1.41 -10.27 -1.92
N ILE A 148 -0.84 -11.46 -1.87
CA ILE A 148 0.25 -11.88 -2.76
C ILE A 148 0.01 -13.20 -3.53
N HIS A 149 -1.08 -13.88 -3.25
CA HIS A 149 -1.53 -15.04 -4.05
C HIS A 149 -2.97 -14.84 -4.49
N SER A 150 -3.33 -15.45 -5.61
CA SER A 150 -4.71 -15.46 -6.08
C SER A 150 -5.61 -16.24 -5.12
N TRP A 151 -6.78 -15.68 -4.81
CA TRP A 151 -7.79 -16.30 -3.95
C TRP A 151 -9.14 -16.45 -4.64
N GLY A 152 -9.24 -16.14 -5.95
CA GLY A 152 -10.46 -16.19 -6.74
C GLY A 152 -11.25 -14.88 -6.75
N GLY A 153 -10.78 -13.87 -6.03
CA GLY A 153 -11.40 -12.53 -5.99
C GLY A 153 -12.82 -12.51 -5.42
N THR A 154 -13.23 -11.40 -4.88
CA THR A 154 -14.63 -11.11 -4.58
C THR A 154 -14.95 -9.78 -5.23
N PRO A 155 -15.74 -9.73 -6.32
CA PRO A 155 -16.13 -8.48 -6.91
C PRO A 155 -16.83 -7.59 -5.87
N GLU A 156 -16.37 -6.37 -5.75
CA GLU A 156 -17.00 -5.37 -4.90
C GLU A 156 -17.84 -4.45 -5.82
N PRO A 157 -19.19 -4.49 -5.78
CA PRO A 157 -20.04 -3.78 -6.73
C PRO A 157 -19.75 -2.28 -6.85
N ALA A 158 -19.22 -1.66 -5.78
CA ALA A 158 -18.84 -0.25 -5.79
C ALA A 158 -17.59 -0.01 -6.66
N TYR A 159 -16.66 -0.97 -6.72
CA TYR A 159 -15.46 -0.88 -7.56
C TYR A 159 -15.80 -1.16 -9.01
N ASP A 160 -16.63 -2.18 -9.26
CA ASP A 160 -17.15 -2.47 -10.61
C ASP A 160 -17.84 -1.24 -11.20
N LEU A 161 -18.68 -0.54 -10.39
CA LEU A 161 -19.36 0.68 -10.82
C LEU A 161 -18.36 1.82 -11.07
N ALA A 162 -17.34 1.96 -10.25
CA ALA A 162 -16.31 3.01 -10.41
C ALA A 162 -15.49 2.82 -11.70
N ALA A 163 -15.33 1.57 -12.16
CA ALA A 163 -14.61 1.23 -13.38
C ALA A 163 -15.41 1.53 -14.66
N VAL A 164 -16.74 1.73 -14.60
CA VAL A 164 -17.56 2.01 -15.78
C VAL A 164 -17.31 3.45 -16.26
N PRO A 165 -16.86 3.68 -17.51
CA PRO A 165 -16.65 5.03 -18.03
C PRO A 165 -17.92 5.91 -17.89
N ALA A 166 -17.76 7.18 -17.60
CA ALA A 166 -18.78 8.19 -17.32
C ALA A 166 -19.66 7.90 -16.08
N LEU A 167 -20.22 6.71 -15.91
CA LEU A 167 -20.99 6.34 -14.71
C LEU A 167 -20.10 6.30 -13.48
N GLY A 168 -18.93 5.71 -13.57
CA GLY A 168 -17.94 5.68 -12.51
C GLY A 168 -17.47 7.07 -12.12
N TRP A 169 -17.27 7.95 -13.11
CA TRP A 169 -16.94 9.34 -12.81
C TRP A 169 -18.08 10.03 -12.04
N VAL A 170 -19.32 9.89 -12.48
CA VAL A 170 -20.49 10.44 -11.75
C VAL A 170 -20.57 9.86 -10.35
N PHE A 171 -20.45 8.54 -10.22
CA PHE A 171 -20.52 7.85 -8.93
C PHE A 171 -19.41 8.32 -7.97
N THR A 172 -18.16 8.35 -8.41
CA THR A 172 -17.02 8.75 -7.56
C THR A 172 -17.12 10.21 -7.13
N HIS A 173 -17.61 11.12 -8.00
CA HIS A 173 -17.73 12.54 -7.68
C HIS A 173 -19.02 12.90 -6.93
N THR A 174 -19.95 11.95 -6.73
CA THR A 174 -21.20 12.23 -6.00
C THR A 174 -21.37 11.35 -4.76
N TRP A 175 -21.34 10.03 -4.89
CA TRP A 175 -21.77 9.12 -3.82
C TRP A 175 -20.67 8.23 -3.23
N ALA A 176 -19.60 7.94 -3.98
CA ALA A 176 -18.57 7.02 -3.50
C ALA A 176 -17.92 7.51 -2.18
N THR A 177 -17.49 8.78 -2.13
CA THR A 177 -16.89 9.37 -0.91
C THR A 177 -17.86 9.39 0.28
N PRO A 178 -19.11 9.89 0.18
CA PRO A 178 -20.09 9.81 1.25
C PRO A 178 -20.34 8.39 1.75
N LEU A 179 -20.60 7.45 0.85
CA LEU A 179 -20.85 6.05 1.22
C LEU A 179 -19.63 5.41 1.87
N ALA A 180 -18.45 5.59 1.29
CA ALA A 180 -17.20 5.10 1.87
C ALA A 180 -16.95 5.70 3.26
N SER A 181 -17.25 6.97 3.49
CA SER A 181 -17.10 7.61 4.80
C SER A 181 -17.98 6.98 5.88
N LEU A 182 -19.17 6.48 5.51
CA LEU A 182 -20.09 5.78 6.42
C LEU A 182 -19.61 4.36 6.74
N VAL A 183 -18.96 3.69 5.78
CA VAL A 183 -18.50 2.29 5.94
C VAL A 183 -17.10 2.24 6.58
N ALA A 184 -16.26 3.23 6.34
CA ALA A 184 -14.86 3.26 6.79
C ALA A 184 -14.65 2.87 8.27
N PRO A 185 -15.44 3.35 9.26
CA PRO A 185 -15.23 2.96 10.65
C PRO A 185 -15.36 1.45 10.91
N THR A 186 -16.23 0.77 10.16
CA THR A 186 -16.41 -0.68 10.27
C THR A 186 -15.26 -1.43 9.59
N SER A 187 -14.84 -0.99 8.41
CA SER A 187 -13.70 -1.55 7.70
C SER A 187 -12.40 -1.41 8.49
N VAL A 188 -12.19 -0.24 9.10
CA VAL A 188 -11.05 0.01 9.99
C VAL A 188 -11.06 -0.96 11.17
N ARG A 189 -12.18 -1.08 11.91
CA ARG A 189 -12.27 -2.05 13.01
C ARG A 189 -11.95 -3.47 12.58
N ARG A 190 -12.44 -3.89 11.40
CA ARG A 190 -12.14 -5.22 10.85
C ARG A 190 -10.66 -5.40 10.56
N ALA A 191 -10.00 -4.38 10.03
CA ALA A 191 -8.57 -4.43 9.73
C ALA A 191 -7.69 -4.52 10.99
N PHE A 192 -8.14 -3.97 12.13
CA PHE A 192 -7.43 -4.09 13.39
C PHE A 192 -7.78 -5.35 14.18
N ALA A 193 -8.94 -5.99 13.91
CA ALA A 193 -9.37 -7.18 14.65
C ALA A 193 -8.30 -8.28 14.60
N PRO A 194 -8.06 -9.01 15.71
CA PRO A 194 -8.84 -9.02 16.95
C PRO A 194 -8.51 -7.90 17.95
N LEU A 195 -7.58 -7.01 17.64
CA LEU A 195 -7.18 -5.90 18.50
C LEU A 195 -8.09 -4.67 18.28
N ASP A 196 -8.10 -3.79 19.27
CA ASP A 196 -8.77 -2.51 19.15
C ASP A 196 -7.99 -1.54 18.24
N VAL A 197 -8.70 -0.58 17.66
CA VAL A 197 -8.09 0.50 16.88
C VAL A 197 -7.31 1.42 17.83
N PRO A 198 -5.99 1.57 17.67
CA PRO A 198 -5.19 2.43 18.54
C PRO A 198 -5.53 3.91 18.31
N SER A 199 -5.39 4.73 19.34
CA SER A 199 -5.66 6.19 19.28
C SER A 199 -4.74 6.89 18.27
N THR A 200 -3.57 6.35 17.99
CA THR A 200 -2.62 6.87 16.99
C THR A 200 -3.16 6.75 15.57
N PHE A 201 -4.13 5.84 15.32
CA PHE A 201 -4.72 5.69 13.99
C PHE A 201 -5.54 6.92 13.56
N ASP A 202 -5.99 7.77 14.48
CA ASP A 202 -6.68 9.04 14.13
C ASP A 202 -5.80 9.96 13.27
N ARG A 203 -4.49 9.69 13.18
CA ARG A 203 -3.54 10.37 12.31
C ARG A 203 -3.49 9.80 10.90
N SER A 204 -4.09 8.65 10.68
CA SER A 204 -4.11 8.03 9.36
C SER A 204 -5.05 8.78 8.41
N PRO A 205 -4.61 9.11 7.19
CA PRO A 205 -5.39 9.88 6.24
C PRO A 205 -6.46 9.04 5.50
N VAL A 206 -7.22 8.20 6.21
CA VAL A 206 -8.30 7.39 5.59
C VAL A 206 -9.24 8.29 4.75
N ALA A 207 -9.51 9.50 5.23
CA ALA A 207 -10.33 10.47 4.49
C ALA A 207 -9.71 10.89 3.15
N LEU A 208 -8.38 10.86 3.01
CA LEU A 208 -7.71 11.09 1.72
C LEU A 208 -7.92 9.91 0.77
N ALA A 209 -7.90 8.68 1.30
CA ALA A 209 -8.04 7.47 0.49
C ALA A 209 -9.41 7.34 -0.18
N ILE A 210 -10.46 7.90 0.41
CA ILE A 210 -11.82 7.84 -0.13
C ILE A 210 -12.18 9.03 -1.04
N ARG A 211 -11.27 9.97 -1.31
CA ARG A 211 -11.51 11.05 -2.29
C ARG A 211 -11.77 10.47 -3.68
N PRO A 212 -12.54 11.15 -4.56
CA PRO A 212 -12.95 10.59 -5.85
C PRO A 212 -11.81 9.96 -6.67
N ARG A 213 -10.69 10.68 -6.80
CA ARG A 213 -9.53 10.19 -7.56
C ARG A 213 -8.85 8.99 -6.90
N ASN A 214 -8.71 9.02 -5.57
CA ASN A 214 -8.07 7.93 -4.82
C ASN A 214 -8.97 6.70 -4.75
N PHE A 215 -10.29 6.91 -4.62
CA PHE A 215 -11.26 5.81 -4.69
C PHE A 215 -11.22 5.13 -6.06
N ALA A 216 -11.19 5.90 -7.16
CA ALA A 216 -11.08 5.33 -8.50
C ALA A 216 -9.77 4.55 -8.70
N ALA A 217 -8.64 5.06 -8.21
CA ALA A 217 -7.36 4.36 -8.26
C ALA A 217 -7.39 3.05 -7.43
N ASN A 218 -7.96 3.08 -6.21
CA ASN A 218 -8.15 1.87 -5.42
C ASN A 218 -9.06 0.85 -6.10
N ALA A 219 -10.14 1.31 -6.74
CA ALA A 219 -11.04 0.44 -7.48
C ALA A 219 -10.32 -0.28 -8.62
N ALA A 220 -9.53 0.44 -9.40
CA ALA A 220 -8.72 -0.14 -10.47
C ALA A 220 -7.66 -1.13 -9.92
N ASP A 221 -6.99 -0.77 -8.82
CA ASP A 221 -6.03 -1.64 -8.15
C ASP A 221 -6.64 -2.98 -7.73
N ILE A 222 -7.81 -2.96 -7.12
CA ILE A 222 -8.48 -4.17 -6.62
C ILE A 222 -9.04 -5.01 -7.77
N ASP A 223 -9.59 -4.39 -8.81
CA ASP A 223 -10.11 -5.08 -9.98
C ASP A 223 -8.99 -5.84 -10.73
N ALA A 224 -7.82 -5.20 -10.89
CA ALA A 224 -6.68 -5.79 -11.55
C ALA A 224 -5.95 -6.86 -10.70
N LEU A 225 -6.16 -6.89 -9.39
CA LEU A 225 -5.28 -7.61 -8.45
C LEU A 225 -5.28 -9.13 -8.66
N ASP A 226 -6.45 -9.78 -8.61
CA ASP A 226 -6.50 -11.26 -8.69
C ASP A 226 -6.02 -11.81 -10.04
N PRO A 227 -6.40 -11.24 -11.20
CA PRO A 227 -5.82 -11.62 -12.48
C PRO A 227 -4.30 -11.47 -12.52
N PHE A 228 -3.78 -10.36 -11.99
CA PHE A 228 -2.35 -10.11 -11.90
C PHE A 228 -1.63 -11.14 -11.02
N LEU A 229 -2.18 -11.46 -9.86
CA LEU A 229 -1.59 -12.41 -8.91
C LEU A 229 -1.48 -13.82 -9.50
N ARG A 230 -2.44 -14.27 -10.32
CA ARG A 230 -2.38 -15.56 -11.02
C ARG A 230 -1.15 -15.70 -11.95
N GLU A 231 -0.66 -14.59 -12.44
CA GLU A 231 0.57 -14.55 -13.25
C GLU A 231 1.80 -14.44 -12.36
N GLN A 232 1.79 -13.52 -11.41
CA GLN A 232 2.94 -13.19 -10.58
C GLN A 232 3.34 -14.34 -9.66
N GLU A 233 2.39 -15.03 -9.02
CA GLU A 233 2.66 -16.12 -8.05
C GLU A 233 3.47 -17.26 -8.66
N ARG A 234 3.33 -17.52 -9.96
CA ARG A 234 4.09 -18.56 -10.69
C ARG A 234 5.60 -18.27 -10.72
N ARG A 235 5.96 -17.02 -10.48
CA ARG A 235 7.33 -16.52 -10.58
C ARG A 235 8.04 -16.38 -9.23
N TYR A 236 7.37 -16.61 -8.09
CA TYR A 236 7.99 -16.38 -6.78
C TYR A 236 9.23 -17.23 -6.53
N ARG A 237 9.35 -18.40 -7.14
CA ARG A 237 10.57 -19.24 -7.08
C ARG A 237 11.77 -18.64 -7.80
N GLU A 238 11.57 -17.62 -8.63
CA GLU A 238 12.66 -16.87 -9.30
C GLU A 238 13.35 -15.88 -8.34
N LEU A 239 12.69 -15.55 -7.21
CA LEU A 239 13.25 -14.62 -6.23
C LEU A 239 14.51 -15.21 -5.59
N ALA A 240 15.63 -14.51 -5.74
CA ALA A 240 16.92 -14.93 -5.22
C ALA A 240 17.59 -13.85 -4.37
N LEU A 241 16.80 -12.89 -3.87
CA LEU A 241 17.22 -11.86 -2.92
C LEU A 241 16.76 -12.23 -1.51
N PRO A 242 17.39 -11.66 -0.47
CA PRO A 242 16.91 -11.85 0.90
C PRO A 242 15.45 -11.42 1.04
N LEU A 243 14.61 -12.32 1.52
CA LEU A 243 13.18 -12.09 1.76
C LEU A 243 12.84 -12.34 3.23
N VAL A 244 12.11 -11.40 3.84
CA VAL A 244 11.48 -11.58 5.15
C VAL A 244 9.97 -11.43 4.96
N VAL A 245 9.22 -12.44 5.38
CA VAL A 245 7.76 -12.48 5.31
C VAL A 245 7.21 -12.30 6.72
N VAL A 246 6.49 -11.21 6.98
CA VAL A 246 5.85 -10.94 8.27
C VAL A 246 4.36 -11.23 8.14
N VAL A 247 3.84 -12.05 9.05
CA VAL A 247 2.45 -12.50 9.04
C VAL A 247 1.79 -12.35 10.40
N ALA A 248 0.62 -11.72 10.43
CA ALA A 248 -0.29 -11.73 11.56
C ALA A 248 -1.20 -12.95 11.47
N GLU A 249 -1.18 -13.83 12.45
CA GLU A 249 -1.96 -15.09 12.40
C GLU A 249 -3.48 -14.87 12.53
N GLY A 250 -3.89 -13.73 13.06
CA GLY A 250 -5.31 -13.35 13.17
C GLY A 250 -5.79 -12.42 12.06
N ASP A 251 -5.06 -12.30 10.95
CA ASP A 251 -5.44 -11.44 9.84
C ASP A 251 -6.74 -11.90 9.16
N LEU A 252 -7.76 -11.03 9.18
CA LEU A 252 -9.06 -11.25 8.56
C LEU A 252 -9.21 -10.59 7.18
N VAL A 253 -8.16 -9.91 6.69
CA VAL A 253 -8.13 -9.22 5.40
C VAL A 253 -7.37 -10.05 4.38
N THR A 254 -6.12 -10.43 4.71
CA THR A 254 -5.30 -11.31 3.87
C THR A 254 -5.07 -12.62 4.61
N THR A 255 -5.77 -13.68 4.19
CA THR A 255 -5.70 -14.99 4.85
C THR A 255 -4.25 -15.50 4.91
N PRO A 256 -3.68 -15.70 6.12
CA PRO A 256 -2.29 -16.06 6.30
C PRO A 256 -1.83 -17.29 5.50
N SER A 257 -2.65 -18.35 5.50
CA SER A 257 -2.33 -19.62 4.81
C SER A 257 -2.31 -19.49 3.28
N ILE A 258 -3.16 -18.62 2.72
CA ILE A 258 -3.22 -18.41 1.27
C ILE A 258 -2.03 -17.57 0.80
N HIS A 259 -1.65 -16.55 1.58
CA HIS A 259 -0.69 -15.54 1.15
C HIS A 259 0.70 -15.74 1.77
N SER A 260 0.88 -15.33 3.01
CA SER A 260 2.21 -15.22 3.63
C SER A 260 2.88 -16.58 3.88
N HIS A 261 2.13 -17.57 4.37
CA HIS A 261 2.69 -18.91 4.58
C HIS A 261 3.06 -19.59 3.26
N ALA A 262 2.21 -19.44 2.23
CA ALA A 262 2.50 -19.97 0.90
C ALA A 262 3.79 -19.35 0.35
N LEU A 263 3.93 -18.02 0.33
CA LEU A 263 5.13 -17.34 -0.15
C LEU A 263 6.39 -17.81 0.58
N ALA A 264 6.33 -17.89 1.91
CA ALA A 264 7.48 -18.32 2.71
C ALA A 264 7.90 -19.76 2.41
N SER A 265 6.96 -20.62 2.04
CA SER A 265 7.26 -22.02 1.65
C SER A 265 7.79 -22.14 0.21
N GLU A 266 7.43 -21.22 -0.67
CA GLU A 266 7.77 -21.26 -2.09
C GLU A 266 9.12 -20.65 -2.41
N VAL A 267 9.54 -19.62 -1.64
CA VAL A 267 10.79 -18.90 -1.88
C VAL A 267 11.93 -19.49 -1.04
N PRO A 268 12.94 -20.10 -1.66
CA PRO A 268 14.08 -20.67 -0.93
C PRO A 268 14.81 -19.62 -0.10
N GLY A 269 15.00 -19.89 1.19
CA GLY A 269 15.71 -18.99 2.10
C GLY A 269 14.88 -17.79 2.59
N ALA A 270 13.58 -17.74 2.30
CA ALA A 270 12.68 -16.78 2.92
C ALA A 270 12.61 -17.00 4.43
N GLU A 271 12.64 -15.90 5.20
CA GLU A 271 12.46 -15.91 6.64
C GLU A 271 11.02 -15.57 6.98
N LEU A 272 10.34 -16.44 7.72
CA LEU A 272 8.98 -16.20 8.19
C LEU A 272 8.99 -15.66 9.62
N VAL A 273 8.32 -14.52 9.82
CA VAL A 273 8.10 -13.89 11.13
C VAL A 273 6.61 -13.91 11.42
N SER A 274 6.19 -14.84 12.28
CA SER A 274 4.80 -14.99 12.68
C SER A 274 4.49 -14.16 13.92
N VAL A 275 3.34 -13.46 13.91
CA VAL A 275 2.86 -12.60 15.00
C VAL A 275 1.51 -13.13 15.49
N PRO A 276 1.51 -13.99 16.53
CA PRO A 276 0.29 -14.55 17.08
C PRO A 276 -0.63 -13.48 17.67
N GLY A 277 -1.95 -13.63 17.49
CA GLY A 277 -2.96 -12.74 18.07
C GLY A 277 -3.03 -11.34 17.45
N ALA A 278 -2.23 -11.06 16.43
CA ALA A 278 -2.28 -9.80 15.70
C ALA A 278 -3.25 -9.87 14.51
N GLY A 279 -3.79 -8.71 14.12
CA GLY A 279 -4.60 -8.53 12.91
C GLY A 279 -3.82 -7.88 11.78
N HIS A 280 -4.56 -7.41 10.75
CA HIS A 280 -3.96 -6.91 9.51
C HIS A 280 -3.00 -5.73 9.71
N GLN A 281 -3.31 -4.79 10.61
CA GLN A 281 -2.61 -3.52 10.75
C GLN A 281 -1.34 -3.61 11.62
N LEU A 282 -0.40 -4.49 11.25
CA LEU A 282 0.88 -4.67 11.97
C LEU A 282 1.72 -3.38 12.09
N PRO A 283 1.79 -2.48 11.10
CA PRO A 283 2.56 -1.23 11.25
C PRO A 283 2.12 -0.38 12.43
N TYR A 284 0.83 -0.47 12.84
CA TYR A 284 0.30 0.26 14.00
C TYR A 284 0.35 -0.54 15.29
N THR A 285 0.03 -1.83 15.22
CA THR A 285 -0.15 -2.66 16.43
C THR A 285 1.14 -3.30 16.90
N HIS A 286 2.06 -3.59 16.00
CA HIS A 286 3.32 -4.29 16.26
C HIS A 286 4.50 -3.63 15.52
N ALA A 287 4.58 -2.29 15.63
CA ALA A 287 5.59 -1.48 14.94
C ALA A 287 7.03 -1.99 15.16
N SER A 288 7.37 -2.43 16.38
CA SER A 288 8.69 -2.98 16.70
C SER A 288 9.00 -4.25 15.89
N VAL A 289 8.04 -5.15 15.74
CA VAL A 289 8.22 -6.38 14.95
C VAL A 289 8.45 -6.04 13.48
N VAL A 290 7.72 -5.04 12.96
CA VAL A 290 7.89 -4.56 11.58
C VAL A 290 9.27 -3.94 11.40
N VAL A 291 9.72 -3.10 12.33
CA VAL A 291 11.06 -2.49 12.31
C VAL A 291 12.14 -3.56 12.34
N ASP A 292 12.07 -4.53 13.28
CA ASP A 292 13.03 -5.61 13.40
C ASP A 292 13.12 -6.50 12.15
N ALA A 293 12.00 -6.75 11.49
CA ALA A 293 11.95 -7.51 10.24
C ALA A 293 12.64 -6.76 9.10
N ILE A 294 12.40 -5.45 8.98
CA ILE A 294 13.03 -4.60 7.97
C ILE A 294 14.55 -4.51 8.23
N GLU A 295 14.97 -4.32 9.48
CA GLU A 295 16.39 -4.29 9.84
C GLU A 295 17.11 -5.60 9.49
N ARG A 296 16.51 -6.76 9.80
CA ARG A 296 17.03 -8.07 9.38
C ARG A 296 17.18 -8.19 7.87
N ALA A 297 16.20 -7.69 7.11
CA ALA A 297 16.30 -7.68 5.66
C ALA A 297 17.46 -6.80 5.17
N VAL A 298 17.63 -5.59 5.74
CA VAL A 298 18.77 -4.70 5.45
C VAL A 298 20.10 -5.38 5.70
N GLU A 299 20.25 -6.04 6.84
CA GLU A 299 21.49 -6.76 7.21
C GLU A 299 21.81 -7.91 6.23
N ARG A 300 20.79 -8.68 5.82
CA ARG A 300 20.93 -9.78 4.86
C ARG A 300 21.26 -9.28 3.45
N GLY A 301 20.71 -8.12 3.05
CA GLY A 301 20.96 -7.51 1.73
C GLY A 301 22.37 -6.91 1.57
N ARG A 302 23.11 -6.74 2.68
CA ARG A 302 24.50 -6.24 2.69
C ARG A 302 25.55 -7.34 2.53
N ARG A 303 25.19 -8.59 2.72
CA ARG A 303 26.07 -9.76 2.59
C ARG A 303 26.15 -10.21 1.14
#